data_282f3bb45fd5f4f66d916dd13cfe58f8
#
_entry.id   282f3bb45fd5f4f66d916dd13cfe58f8
#
_cell.length_a   1.000
_cell.length_b   1.000
_cell.length_c   1.000
_cell.angle_alpha   90.00
_cell.angle_beta   90.00
_cell.angle_gamma   90.00
#
_symmetry.space_group_name_H-M   'P 1'
#
loop_
_entity.id
_entity.type
_entity.pdbx_description
1 polymer ?
#
loop_
_entity_poly.entity_id
_entity_poly.type
_entity_poly.pdbx_seq_one_letter_code
_entity_poly.pdbx_strand_id
1 'polypeptide(L)'
;PDHPQVLNYLGYSLVEKRQKLDEALAMIQTAVDKQPESGYIVDSLGWVFYRLGRFEEALPHLEKAAELMPIDPIVNDHLGDVFWEVGRKREAVFQWRRALSFDPEEADRKRILRKLEVGLERVLEEEAEALVSTANQDG
;
A
#
# COMPACT_ATOMS: atom_id res chain seq x y z
N PRO A 1 15.87 0.14 21.15
CA PRO A 1 15.11 -0.99 20.62
C PRO A 1 13.77 -0.62 20.04
N ASP A 2 13.12 0.44 20.57
CA ASP A 2 11.79 0.86 20.12
C ASP A 2 11.82 2.10 19.24
N HIS A 3 12.87 2.24 18.42
CA HIS A 3 12.99 3.36 17.51
C HIS A 3 11.92 3.28 16.41
N PRO A 4 11.02 4.28 16.27
CA PRO A 4 9.87 4.17 15.35
C PRO A 4 10.24 3.94 13.89
N GLN A 5 11.27 4.62 13.35
CA GLN A 5 11.66 4.40 11.97
C GLN A 5 12.20 3.00 11.72
N VAL A 6 12.94 2.45 12.69
CA VAL A 6 13.46 1.08 12.59
C VAL A 6 12.31 0.07 12.63
N LEU A 7 11.39 0.24 13.56
CA LEU A 7 10.21 -0.64 13.69
C LEU A 7 9.36 -0.59 12.42
N ASN A 8 9.16 0.61 11.88
CA ASN A 8 8.40 0.79 10.65
C ASN A 8 9.09 0.09 9.47
N TYR A 9 10.41 0.26 9.34
CA TYR A 9 11.18 -0.38 8.27
C TYR A 9 11.12 -1.90 8.36
N LEU A 10 11.35 -2.46 9.54
CA LEU A 10 11.30 -3.91 9.74
C LEU A 10 9.90 -4.47 9.48
N GLY A 11 8.88 -3.81 10.02
CA GLY A 11 7.50 -4.22 9.81
C GLY A 11 7.10 -4.15 8.35
N TYR A 12 7.44 -3.07 7.66
CA TYR A 12 7.14 -2.91 6.24
C TYR A 12 7.84 -3.97 5.39
N SER A 13 9.09 -4.32 5.71
CA SER A 13 9.80 -5.39 5.02
C SER A 13 9.08 -6.73 5.15
N LEU A 14 8.53 -7.03 6.31
CA LEU A 14 7.75 -8.25 6.53
C LEU A 14 6.46 -8.22 5.69
N VAL A 15 5.79 -7.07 5.60
CA VAL A 15 4.58 -6.89 4.79
C VAL A 15 4.88 -7.14 3.31
N GLU A 16 5.95 -6.54 2.79
CA GLU A 16 6.33 -6.70 1.38
C GLU A 16 6.66 -8.15 1.03
N LYS A 17 7.20 -8.90 1.98
CA LYS A 17 7.52 -10.31 1.80
C LYS A 17 6.33 -11.23 2.10
N ARG A 18 5.21 -10.67 2.53
CA ARG A 18 4.01 -11.41 2.96
C ARG A 18 4.34 -12.44 4.04
N GLN A 19 5.27 -12.09 4.91
CA GLN A 19 5.71 -12.94 6.01
C GLN A 19 5.36 -12.30 7.33
N LYS A 20 4.88 -13.12 8.26
CA LYS A 20 4.67 -12.69 9.65
C LYS A 20 3.86 -11.40 9.76
N LEU A 21 2.74 -11.33 9.03
CA LEU A 21 1.92 -10.11 8.98
C LEU A 21 1.44 -9.66 10.35
N ASP A 22 1.16 -10.59 11.26
CA ASP A 22 0.75 -10.25 12.64
C ASP A 22 1.88 -9.57 13.42
N GLU A 23 3.12 -10.04 13.23
CA GLU A 23 4.29 -9.40 13.84
C GLU A 23 4.52 -8.02 13.22
N ALA A 24 4.36 -7.91 11.90
CA ALA A 24 4.48 -6.64 11.20
C ALA A 24 3.47 -5.62 11.74
N LEU A 25 2.24 -6.06 11.95
CA LEU A 25 1.18 -5.20 12.50
C LEU A 25 1.58 -4.68 13.88
N ALA A 26 2.08 -5.56 14.76
CA ALA A 26 2.49 -5.15 16.11
C ALA A 26 3.65 -4.14 16.07
N MET A 27 4.65 -4.37 15.22
CA MET A 27 5.80 -3.46 15.09
C MET A 27 5.38 -2.08 14.59
N ILE A 28 4.55 -2.06 13.55
CA ILE A 28 4.11 -0.80 12.93
C ILE A 28 3.14 -0.06 13.87
N GLN A 29 2.29 -0.79 14.58
CA GLN A 29 1.40 -0.17 15.57
C GLN A 29 2.22 0.54 16.67
N THR A 30 3.28 -0.07 17.14
CA THR A 30 4.20 0.55 18.11
C THR A 30 4.82 1.82 17.51
N ALA A 31 5.24 1.77 16.25
CA ALA A 31 5.81 2.94 15.58
C ALA A 31 4.79 4.08 15.47
N VAL A 32 3.53 3.78 15.12
CA VAL A 32 2.45 4.77 15.04
C VAL A 32 2.19 5.39 16.43
N ASP A 33 2.15 4.56 17.47
CA ASP A 33 1.90 5.05 18.83
C ASP A 33 2.97 6.07 19.27
N LYS A 34 4.20 5.90 18.79
CA LYS A 34 5.31 6.81 19.10
C LYS A 34 5.34 8.03 18.18
N GLN A 35 4.91 7.91 16.93
CA GLN A 35 4.92 9.00 15.96
C GLN A 35 3.62 9.03 15.15
N PRO A 36 2.48 9.40 15.79
CA PRO A 36 1.17 9.35 15.14
C PRO A 36 1.00 10.36 14.00
N GLU A 37 1.89 11.34 13.89
CA GLU A 37 1.85 12.34 12.82
C GLU A 37 2.85 12.05 11.70
N SER A 38 3.51 10.91 11.71
CA SER A 38 4.40 10.51 10.61
C SER A 38 3.57 9.85 9.51
N GLY A 39 3.43 10.54 8.38
CA GLY A 39 2.65 10.06 7.25
C GLY A 39 3.12 8.70 6.72
N TYR A 40 4.43 8.48 6.63
CA TYR A 40 4.99 7.21 6.18
C TYR A 40 4.66 6.07 7.12
N ILE A 41 4.74 6.30 8.43
CA ILE A 41 4.45 5.26 9.42
C ILE A 41 2.96 4.94 9.42
N VAL A 42 2.11 5.97 9.34
CA VAL A 42 0.65 5.78 9.28
C VAL A 42 0.27 5.04 7.99
N ASP A 43 0.89 5.38 6.86
CA ASP A 43 0.70 4.66 5.60
C ASP A 43 1.05 3.17 5.74
N SER A 44 2.17 2.87 6.39
CA SER A 44 2.60 1.49 6.64
C SER A 44 1.55 0.72 7.45
N LEU A 45 0.96 1.35 8.45
CA LEU A 45 -0.11 0.70 9.24
C LEU A 45 -1.32 0.39 8.37
N GLY A 46 -1.76 1.36 7.57
CA GLY A 46 -2.86 1.12 6.64
C GLY A 46 -2.55 0.01 5.65
N TRP A 47 -1.31 -0.01 5.15
CA TRP A 47 -0.90 -1.01 4.18
C TRP A 47 -0.83 -2.43 4.74
N VAL A 48 -0.43 -2.60 6.01
CA VAL A 48 -0.45 -3.94 6.62
C VAL A 48 -1.89 -4.44 6.77
N PHE A 49 -2.83 -3.59 7.15
CA PHE A 49 -4.25 -3.97 7.16
C PHE A 49 -4.73 -4.37 5.77
N TYR A 50 -4.35 -3.62 4.74
CA TYR A 50 -4.67 -3.95 3.35
C TYR A 50 -4.14 -5.36 2.98
N ARG A 51 -2.88 -5.64 3.30
CA ARG A 51 -2.27 -6.95 2.99
C ARG A 51 -2.90 -8.10 3.77
N LEU A 52 -3.48 -7.81 4.93
CA LEU A 52 -4.26 -8.79 5.70
C LEU A 52 -5.68 -8.98 5.16
N GLY A 53 -6.08 -8.22 4.13
CA GLY A 53 -7.44 -8.25 3.59
C GLY A 53 -8.45 -7.49 4.44
N ARG A 54 -7.99 -6.69 5.38
CA ARG A 54 -8.83 -5.91 6.31
C ARG A 54 -9.00 -4.50 5.78
N PHE A 55 -9.69 -4.38 4.64
CA PHE A 55 -9.77 -3.14 3.86
C PHE A 55 -10.50 -2.01 4.58
N GLU A 56 -11.57 -2.31 5.29
CA GLU A 56 -12.33 -1.31 6.05
C GLU A 56 -11.48 -0.70 7.17
N GLU A 57 -10.62 -1.49 7.78
CA GLU A 57 -9.71 -1.01 8.82
C GLU A 57 -8.53 -0.24 8.22
N ALA A 58 -8.09 -0.62 7.02
CA ALA A 58 -7.00 0.08 6.33
C ALA A 58 -7.39 1.51 5.94
N LEU A 59 -8.64 1.73 5.55
CA LEU A 59 -9.09 2.98 4.95
C LEU A 59 -8.82 4.22 5.82
N PRO A 60 -9.23 4.29 7.09
CA PRO A 60 -9.00 5.51 7.87
C PRO A 60 -7.51 5.83 8.06
N HIS A 61 -6.66 4.81 8.14
CA HIS A 61 -5.20 5.03 8.27
C HIS A 61 -4.62 5.59 6.97
N LEU A 62 -5.04 5.08 5.82
CA LEU A 62 -4.55 5.60 4.55
C LEU A 62 -5.11 6.99 4.23
N GLU A 63 -6.34 7.26 4.63
CA GLU A 63 -6.89 8.61 4.53
C GLU A 63 -6.07 9.60 5.37
N LYS A 64 -5.72 9.22 6.60
CA LYS A 64 -4.88 10.06 7.45
C LYS A 64 -3.48 10.24 6.86
N ALA A 65 -2.89 9.18 6.33
CA ALA A 65 -1.58 9.28 5.68
C ALA A 65 -1.61 10.27 4.51
N ALA A 66 -2.68 10.25 3.71
CA ALA A 66 -2.83 11.18 2.59
C ALA A 66 -3.03 12.62 3.07
N GLU A 67 -3.68 12.84 4.21
CA GLU A 67 -3.75 14.18 4.82
C GLU A 67 -2.39 14.68 5.25
N LEU A 68 -1.56 13.79 5.82
CA LEU A 68 -0.22 14.14 6.27
C LEU A 68 0.77 14.28 5.12
N MET A 69 0.56 13.57 4.03
CA MET A 69 1.45 13.56 2.86
C MET A 69 0.64 13.67 1.56
N PRO A 70 0.00 14.82 1.32
CA PRO A 70 -0.98 14.94 0.22
C PRO A 70 -0.38 14.85 -1.19
N ILE A 71 0.94 15.05 -1.34
CA ILE A 71 1.60 15.00 -2.65
C ILE A 71 2.49 13.78 -2.85
N ASP A 72 2.42 12.81 -1.95
CA ASP A 72 3.20 11.58 -2.10
C ASP A 72 2.49 10.61 -3.04
N PRO A 73 3.13 10.19 -4.15
CA PRO A 73 2.47 9.31 -5.11
C PRO A 73 2.17 7.91 -4.56
N ILE A 74 3.02 7.37 -3.70
CA ILE A 74 2.82 6.02 -3.14
C ILE A 74 1.64 6.02 -2.17
N VAL A 75 1.53 7.03 -1.31
CA VAL A 75 0.42 7.14 -0.36
C VAL A 75 -0.91 7.27 -1.11
N ASN A 76 -0.95 8.12 -2.14
CA ASN A 76 -2.17 8.29 -2.94
C ASN A 76 -2.54 7.01 -3.70
N ASP A 77 -1.55 6.27 -4.20
CA ASP A 77 -1.77 4.99 -4.88
C ASP A 77 -2.34 3.94 -3.91
N HIS A 78 -1.76 3.82 -2.72
CA HIS A 78 -2.25 2.92 -1.68
C HIS A 78 -3.70 3.23 -1.30
N LEU A 79 -4.02 4.51 -1.13
CA LEU A 79 -5.39 4.94 -0.83
C LEU A 79 -6.34 4.55 -1.97
N GLY A 80 -5.91 4.72 -3.20
CA GLY A 80 -6.68 4.29 -4.37
C GLY A 80 -7.00 2.80 -4.34
N ASP A 81 -6.01 1.96 -4.01
CA ASP A 81 -6.20 0.52 -3.93
C ASP A 81 -7.26 0.14 -2.89
N VAL A 82 -7.21 0.79 -1.72
CA VAL A 82 -8.19 0.51 -0.65
C VAL A 82 -9.59 0.99 -1.04
N PHE A 83 -9.71 2.17 -1.62
CA PHE A 83 -11.01 2.63 -2.13
C PHE A 83 -11.63 1.62 -3.11
N TRP A 84 -10.79 1.08 -4.00
CA TRP A 84 -11.25 0.08 -4.97
C TRP A 84 -11.78 -1.16 -4.26
N GLU A 85 -11.04 -1.67 -3.28
CA GLU A 85 -11.41 -2.90 -2.57
C GLU A 85 -12.69 -2.75 -1.74
N VAL A 86 -12.96 -1.56 -1.20
CA VAL A 86 -14.20 -1.29 -0.45
C VAL A 86 -15.36 -0.88 -1.36
N GLY A 87 -15.19 -0.94 -2.69
CA GLY A 87 -16.26 -0.68 -3.65
C GLY A 87 -16.43 0.78 -4.05
N ARG A 88 -15.54 1.66 -3.62
CA ARG A 88 -15.58 3.09 -3.94
C ARG A 88 -14.68 3.39 -5.14
N LYS A 89 -15.09 2.86 -6.30
CA LYS A 89 -14.25 2.86 -7.51
C LYS A 89 -13.98 4.24 -8.09
N ARG A 90 -14.92 5.18 -8.00
CA ARG A 90 -14.68 6.56 -8.47
C ARG A 90 -13.58 7.23 -7.68
N GLU A 91 -13.61 7.04 -6.36
CA GLU A 91 -12.59 7.61 -5.47
C GLU A 91 -11.24 6.94 -5.69
N ALA A 92 -11.23 5.63 -5.98
CA ALA A 92 -10.00 4.93 -6.34
C ALA A 92 -9.36 5.55 -7.59
N VAL A 93 -10.14 5.73 -8.64
CA VAL A 93 -9.67 6.33 -9.89
C VAL A 93 -9.12 7.74 -9.65
N PHE A 94 -9.83 8.54 -8.86
CA PHE A 94 -9.38 9.88 -8.50
C PHE A 94 -8.02 9.85 -7.82
N GLN A 95 -7.82 8.96 -6.85
CA GLN A 95 -6.56 8.86 -6.11
C GLN A 95 -5.41 8.36 -7.01
N TRP A 96 -5.67 7.41 -7.88
CA TRP A 96 -4.65 6.94 -8.84
C TRP A 96 -4.23 8.04 -9.80
N ARG A 97 -5.18 8.86 -10.26
CA ARG A 97 -4.85 10.01 -11.12
C ARG A 97 -4.03 11.05 -10.37
N ARG A 98 -4.37 11.28 -9.09
CA ARG A 98 -3.55 12.16 -8.24
C ARG A 98 -2.13 11.62 -8.11
N ALA A 99 -2.00 10.32 -7.83
CA ALA A 99 -0.68 9.69 -7.73
C ALA A 99 0.16 9.94 -8.98
N LEU A 100 -0.44 9.79 -10.16
CA LEU A 100 0.26 10.06 -11.41
C LEU A 100 0.70 11.51 -11.54
N SER A 101 -0.08 12.46 -11.03
CA SER A 101 0.23 13.89 -11.12
C SER A 101 1.42 14.29 -10.24
N PHE A 102 1.79 13.45 -9.29
CA PHE A 102 2.91 13.71 -8.37
C PHE A 102 4.20 12.98 -8.75
N ASP A 103 4.34 12.64 -10.03
CA ASP A 103 5.58 12.15 -10.62
C ASP A 103 6.13 10.88 -9.94
N PRO A 104 5.38 9.77 -9.96
CA PRO A 104 5.89 8.51 -9.40
C PRO A 104 7.06 7.94 -10.20
N GLU A 105 7.80 7.02 -9.58
CA GLU A 105 8.83 6.28 -10.29
C GLU A 105 8.21 5.48 -11.44
N GLU A 106 9.01 5.19 -12.46
CA GLU A 106 8.52 4.59 -13.71
C GLU A 106 7.77 3.28 -13.53
N ALA A 107 8.26 2.41 -12.66
CA ALA A 107 7.59 1.13 -12.40
C ALA A 107 6.20 1.34 -11.78
N ASP A 108 6.10 2.26 -10.82
CA ASP A 108 4.83 2.60 -10.17
C ASP A 108 3.88 3.28 -11.16
N ARG A 109 4.40 4.17 -11.98
CA ARG A 109 3.64 4.86 -13.02
C ARG A 109 2.97 3.87 -13.96
N LYS A 110 3.72 2.90 -14.48
CA LYS A 110 3.20 1.88 -15.38
C LYS A 110 2.11 1.05 -14.71
N ARG A 111 2.33 0.69 -13.47
CA ARG A 111 1.37 -0.11 -12.71
C ARG A 111 0.07 0.66 -12.47
N ILE A 112 0.17 1.93 -12.11
CA ILE A 112 -1.01 2.79 -11.90
C ILE A 112 -1.79 2.97 -13.21
N LEU A 113 -1.10 3.24 -14.31
CA LEU A 113 -1.74 3.36 -15.62
C LEU A 113 -2.50 2.09 -15.99
N ARG A 114 -1.92 0.92 -15.68
CA ARG A 114 -2.58 -0.36 -15.94
C ARG A 114 -3.83 -0.55 -15.07
N LYS A 115 -3.78 -0.13 -13.80
CA LYS A 115 -4.96 -0.14 -12.93
C LYS A 115 -6.10 0.70 -13.51
N LEU A 116 -5.78 1.88 -14.03
CA LEU A 116 -6.77 2.75 -14.67
C LEU A 116 -7.35 2.14 -15.93
N GLU A 117 -6.57 1.34 -16.65
CA GLU A 117 -7.00 0.72 -17.89
C GLU A 117 -7.88 -0.50 -17.67
N VAL A 118 -7.50 -1.40 -16.76
CA VAL A 118 -8.14 -2.73 -16.61
C VAL A 118 -8.71 -3.01 -15.23
N GLY A 119 -8.48 -2.13 -14.26
CA GLY A 119 -8.90 -2.35 -12.88
C GLY A 119 -7.86 -3.08 -12.07
N LEU A 120 -7.95 -2.94 -10.75
CA LEU A 120 -6.97 -3.51 -9.82
C LEU A 120 -6.98 -5.04 -9.85
N GLU A 121 -8.16 -5.66 -9.92
CA GLU A 121 -8.27 -7.14 -9.92
C GLU A 121 -7.44 -7.73 -11.07
N ARG A 122 -7.54 -7.14 -12.26
CA ARG A 122 -6.80 -7.66 -13.41
C ARG A 122 -5.30 -7.48 -13.26
N VAL A 123 -4.87 -6.35 -12.69
CA VAL A 123 -3.45 -6.12 -12.41
C VAL A 123 -2.92 -7.17 -11.44
N LEU A 124 -3.65 -7.46 -10.37
CA LEU A 124 -3.25 -8.48 -9.39
C LEU A 124 -3.20 -9.87 -10.02
N GLU A 125 -4.16 -10.20 -10.91
CA GLU A 125 -4.14 -11.47 -11.65
C GLU A 125 -2.91 -11.56 -12.56
N GLU A 126 -2.59 -10.50 -13.28
CA GLU A 126 -1.40 -10.44 -14.15
C GLU A 126 -0.12 -10.63 -13.36
N GLU A 127 -0.04 -9.99 -12.20
CA GLU A 127 1.14 -10.13 -11.33
C GLU A 127 1.28 -11.55 -10.78
N ALA A 128 0.16 -12.18 -10.41
CA ALA A 128 0.15 -13.58 -9.97
C ALA A 128 0.56 -14.53 -11.08
N GLU A 129 0.05 -14.31 -12.31
CA GLU A 129 0.42 -15.09 -13.49
C GLU A 129 1.93 -14.97 -13.79
N ALA A 130 2.48 -13.76 -13.67
CA ALA A 130 3.90 -13.50 -13.89
C ALA A 130 4.76 -14.25 -12.87
N LEU A 131 4.36 -14.29 -11.60
CA LEU A 131 5.06 -15.03 -10.55
C LEU A 131 5.07 -16.53 -10.82
N VAL A 132 3.93 -17.10 -11.24
CA VAL A 132 3.83 -18.52 -11.59
C VAL A 132 4.72 -18.85 -12.77
N SER A 133 4.70 -18.02 -13.82
CA SER A 133 5.53 -18.18 -14.99
C SER A 133 7.02 -18.18 -14.64
N THR A 134 7.45 -17.23 -13.79
CA THR A 134 8.84 -17.15 -13.34
C THR A 134 9.25 -18.39 -12.54
N ALA A 135 8.40 -18.84 -11.63
CA ALA A 135 8.64 -20.05 -10.83
C ALA A 135 8.80 -21.29 -11.72
N ASN A 136 7.97 -21.40 -12.77
CA ASN A 136 8.05 -22.53 -13.71
C ASN A 136 9.32 -22.49 -14.55
N GLN A 137 9.85 -21.30 -14.88
CA GLN A 137 11.09 -21.16 -15.62
C GLN A 137 12.32 -21.51 -14.77
N ASP A 138 12.27 -21.19 -13.48
CA ASP A 138 13.35 -21.45 -12.54
C ASP A 138 13.38 -22.89 -12.03
N GLY A 139 12.28 -23.58 -12.23
CA GLY A 139 12.14 -24.98 -11.84
C GLY A 139 12.50 -25.91 -12.96
#